data_dbc44d2207e0cf3a5fcc896ff2650aa5
#
_entry.id   dbc44d2207e0cf3a5fcc896ff2650aa5
#
_cell.length_a   1.000
_cell.length_b   1.000
_cell.length_c   1.000
_cell.angle_alpha   90.00
_cell.angle_beta   90.00
_cell.angle_gamma   90.00
#
_symmetry.space_group_name_H-M   'P 1'
#
loop_
_entity.id
_entity.type
_entity.pdbx_description
1 polymer ?
#
loop_
_entity_poly.entity_id
_entity_poly.type
_entity_poly.pdbx_seq_one_letter_code
_entity_poly.pdbx_strand_id
1 'polypeptide(L)'
;MARILIVDDQDSARELLVEMLRSTDDYEVHQAASGGVACEMVSENAYDLVVTDLRMEDVGGLEVLRRTREASPVTAVIVMTAFGTIEDAVEAMRFGAHDFVQKPFVEEELLLKVSRAARAQQTAGELRQMGQDFRERYNFGNIIGQSAEIRDVLGRIVRIAPTDATVLITGESGTGKELVARAIHANSLRAERPFVSINCAALTETLLESELFGHMRGAFTGAVQTRKGLFEEANGGTFFFDEIAETPPSLQAKLLRAIQEGEIRRLGDNKPINVDARIIAATNQNLRRLIEEKRFREDLYYRLNVARFELPPLRERKEDITPIVETFLTKYGEKMARKASVGPGVIEYLMSYDFPGNVRELENLIEQGVALAPDGQIQLTDLIPNSTNGGTLLGHRSLADIVQDAEREAILRALRAAAGNKERAASLLALSPTTLWRKMKRLRLEWP
;
A
#
# COMPACT_ATOMS: atom_id res chain seq x y z
N MET A 1 12.75 -28.46 6.52
CA MET A 1 13.14 -29.14 5.26
C MET A 1 12.38 -28.46 4.13
N ALA A 2 13.06 -28.05 3.06
CA ALA A 2 12.39 -27.49 1.90
C ALA A 2 11.71 -28.59 1.08
N ARG A 3 10.48 -28.36 0.63
CA ARG A 3 9.71 -29.29 -0.20
C ARG A 3 9.99 -29.04 -1.67
N ILE A 4 10.54 -30.03 -2.36
CA ILE A 4 10.90 -29.96 -3.75
C ILE A 4 10.07 -30.95 -4.56
N LEU A 5 9.45 -30.48 -5.66
CA LEU A 5 8.79 -31.32 -6.64
C LEU A 5 9.69 -31.47 -7.88
N ILE A 6 10.00 -32.69 -8.27
CA ILE A 6 10.72 -33.03 -9.50
C ILE A 6 9.71 -33.54 -10.52
N VAL A 7 9.78 -32.98 -11.74
CA VAL A 7 8.88 -33.30 -12.84
C VAL A 7 9.70 -33.66 -14.07
N ASP A 8 9.62 -34.91 -14.47
CA ASP A 8 10.31 -35.43 -15.68
C ASP A 8 9.55 -36.68 -16.15
N ASP A 9 9.28 -36.81 -17.43
CA ASP A 9 8.57 -37.97 -17.99
C ASP A 9 9.47 -39.20 -18.18
N GLN A 10 10.81 -39.00 -18.13
CA GLN A 10 11.79 -40.07 -18.20
C GLN A 10 12.10 -40.60 -16.79
N ASP A 11 11.71 -41.84 -16.50
CA ASP A 11 11.90 -42.50 -15.21
C ASP A 11 13.35 -42.46 -14.72
N SER A 12 14.31 -42.78 -15.60
CA SER A 12 15.75 -42.79 -15.27
C SER A 12 16.29 -41.41 -14.89
N ALA A 13 15.85 -40.35 -15.57
CA ALA A 13 16.24 -38.97 -15.27
C ALA A 13 15.64 -38.50 -13.96
N ARG A 14 14.34 -38.83 -13.74
CA ARG A 14 13.61 -38.50 -12.53
C ARG A 14 14.20 -39.18 -11.28
N GLU A 15 14.48 -40.48 -11.35
CA GLU A 15 15.10 -41.23 -10.25
C GLU A 15 16.49 -40.70 -9.91
N LEU A 16 17.32 -40.38 -10.90
CA LEU A 16 18.64 -39.81 -10.69
C LEU A 16 18.56 -38.44 -9.94
N LEU A 17 17.64 -37.57 -10.35
CA LEU A 17 17.42 -36.28 -9.71
C LEU A 17 16.97 -36.44 -8.27
N VAL A 18 16.06 -37.37 -8.01
CA VAL A 18 15.59 -37.68 -6.65
C VAL A 18 16.73 -38.20 -5.78
N GLU A 19 17.57 -39.08 -6.32
CA GLU A 19 18.73 -39.63 -5.59
C GLU A 19 19.73 -38.52 -5.24
N MET A 20 20.08 -37.67 -6.21
CA MET A 20 20.97 -36.52 -6.02
C MET A 20 20.46 -35.58 -4.91
N LEU A 21 19.19 -35.23 -4.92
CA LEU A 21 18.63 -34.31 -3.93
C LEU A 21 18.40 -34.94 -2.55
N ARG A 22 18.12 -36.23 -2.47
CA ARG A 22 18.02 -36.96 -1.19
C ARG A 22 19.34 -37.20 -0.53
N SER A 23 20.44 -37.21 -1.28
CA SER A 23 21.78 -37.41 -0.71
C SER A 23 22.22 -36.29 0.23
N THR A 24 21.56 -35.14 0.20
CA THR A 24 21.89 -33.96 1.02
C THR A 24 21.14 -33.90 2.35
N ASP A 25 20.17 -34.79 2.62
CA ASP A 25 19.30 -34.83 3.82
C ASP A 25 18.56 -33.50 4.15
N ASP A 26 18.64 -32.49 3.27
CA ASP A 26 18.09 -31.14 3.50
C ASP A 26 16.69 -30.95 2.91
N TYR A 27 16.23 -31.90 2.07
CA TYR A 27 15.04 -31.74 1.24
C TYR A 27 14.02 -32.87 1.40
N GLU A 28 12.72 -32.50 1.40
CA GLU A 28 11.60 -33.42 1.22
C GLU A 28 11.28 -33.47 -0.28
N VAL A 29 11.64 -34.56 -0.97
CA VAL A 29 11.57 -34.66 -2.43
C VAL A 29 10.36 -35.48 -2.86
N HIS A 30 9.45 -34.85 -3.60
CA HIS A 30 8.32 -35.45 -4.29
C HIS A 30 8.61 -35.56 -5.78
N GLN A 31 7.92 -36.45 -6.49
CA GLN A 31 8.12 -36.66 -7.91
C GLN A 31 6.81 -36.76 -8.67
N ALA A 32 6.79 -36.26 -9.88
CA ALA A 32 5.70 -36.38 -10.84
C ALA A 32 6.25 -36.94 -12.17
N ALA A 33 5.57 -37.95 -12.70
CA ALA A 33 5.98 -38.63 -13.94
C ALA A 33 5.44 -37.92 -15.20
N SER A 34 4.69 -36.84 -15.06
CA SER A 34 4.16 -36.05 -16.17
C SER A 34 3.81 -34.62 -15.70
N GLY A 35 3.72 -33.69 -16.66
CA GLY A 35 3.31 -32.33 -16.37
C GLY A 35 1.87 -32.23 -15.87
N GLY A 36 0.96 -33.10 -16.33
CA GLY A 36 -0.42 -33.14 -15.84
C GLY A 36 -0.50 -33.46 -14.35
N VAL A 37 0.21 -34.54 -13.92
CA VAL A 37 0.32 -34.91 -12.50
C VAL A 37 0.96 -33.81 -11.68
N ALA A 38 2.01 -33.14 -12.22
CA ALA A 38 2.65 -32.03 -11.54
C ALA A 38 1.68 -30.85 -11.31
N CYS A 39 0.85 -30.50 -12.29
CA CYS A 39 -0.15 -29.45 -12.18
C CYS A 39 -1.21 -29.75 -11.09
N GLU A 40 -1.63 -31.01 -10.94
CA GLU A 40 -2.51 -31.41 -9.85
C GLU A 40 -1.80 -31.28 -8.50
N MET A 41 -0.57 -31.79 -8.39
CA MET A 41 0.21 -31.77 -7.15
C MET A 41 0.49 -30.35 -6.67
N VAL A 42 0.82 -29.39 -7.54
CA VAL A 42 1.07 -27.99 -7.16
C VAL A 42 -0.21 -27.24 -6.80
N SER A 43 -1.38 -27.72 -7.26
CA SER A 43 -2.67 -27.16 -6.87
C SER A 43 -3.13 -27.62 -5.48
N GLU A 44 -2.75 -28.84 -5.07
CA GLU A 44 -3.14 -29.44 -3.80
C GLU A 44 -2.12 -29.26 -2.68
N ASN A 45 -0.84 -29.08 -3.03
CA ASN A 45 0.26 -29.02 -2.07
C ASN A 45 1.13 -27.80 -2.30
N ALA A 46 1.67 -27.24 -1.18
CA ALA A 46 2.65 -26.16 -1.24
C ALA A 46 4.06 -26.75 -1.42
N TYR A 47 4.80 -26.22 -2.39
CA TYR A 47 6.20 -26.53 -2.66
C TYR A 47 7.06 -25.28 -2.56
N ASP A 48 8.29 -25.42 -2.07
CA ASP A 48 9.28 -24.33 -2.05
C ASP A 48 9.96 -24.20 -3.42
N LEU A 49 10.17 -25.33 -4.10
CA LEU A 49 10.82 -25.40 -5.39
C LEU A 49 10.18 -26.47 -6.28
N VAL A 50 10.00 -26.15 -7.54
CA VAL A 50 9.65 -27.11 -8.60
C VAL A 50 10.83 -27.16 -9.58
N VAL A 51 11.31 -28.37 -9.87
CA VAL A 51 12.31 -28.63 -10.93
C VAL A 51 11.62 -29.43 -12.03
N THR A 52 11.43 -28.84 -13.20
CA THR A 52 10.65 -29.45 -14.28
C THR A 52 11.41 -29.57 -15.58
N ASP A 53 11.27 -30.68 -16.30
CA ASP A 53 11.72 -30.72 -17.69
C ASP A 53 10.85 -29.80 -18.54
N LEU A 54 11.46 -29.13 -19.50
CA LEU A 54 10.79 -28.25 -20.44
C LEU A 54 9.91 -29.04 -21.42
N ARG A 55 10.39 -30.18 -21.91
CA ARG A 55 9.74 -30.99 -22.95
C ARG A 55 9.28 -32.33 -22.40
N MET A 56 7.99 -32.46 -22.20
CA MET A 56 7.32 -33.70 -21.77
C MET A 56 6.18 -34.02 -22.74
N GLU A 57 5.76 -35.30 -22.82
CA GLU A 57 4.81 -35.76 -23.85
C GLU A 57 3.40 -35.18 -23.68
N ASP A 58 2.91 -34.94 -22.47
CA ASP A 58 1.55 -34.45 -22.18
C ASP A 58 1.46 -32.94 -21.98
N VAL A 59 1.92 -32.45 -20.83
CA VAL A 59 1.93 -31.05 -20.43
C VAL A 59 3.38 -30.62 -20.27
N GLY A 60 3.82 -29.66 -21.08
CA GLY A 60 5.20 -29.18 -21.06
C GLY A 60 5.54 -28.35 -19.81
N GLY A 61 6.83 -28.25 -19.50
CA GLY A 61 7.34 -27.55 -18.32
C GLY A 61 6.97 -26.08 -18.25
N LEU A 62 6.73 -25.39 -19.36
CA LEU A 62 6.23 -24.01 -19.35
C LEU A 62 4.81 -23.91 -18.79
N GLU A 63 3.95 -24.88 -19.06
CA GLU A 63 2.60 -24.90 -18.48
C GLU A 63 2.66 -25.27 -16.99
N VAL A 64 3.56 -26.17 -16.58
CA VAL A 64 3.81 -26.46 -15.15
C VAL A 64 4.29 -25.19 -14.44
N LEU A 65 5.21 -24.43 -15.04
CA LEU A 65 5.69 -23.14 -14.53
C LEU A 65 4.51 -22.17 -14.35
N ARG A 66 3.68 -22.01 -15.38
CA ARG A 66 2.52 -21.12 -15.35
C ARG A 66 1.55 -21.50 -14.23
N ARG A 67 1.17 -22.78 -14.15
CA ARG A 67 0.28 -23.30 -13.10
C ARG A 67 0.86 -23.15 -11.70
N THR A 68 2.16 -23.40 -11.54
CA THR A 68 2.85 -23.20 -10.26
C THR A 68 2.78 -21.74 -9.84
N ARG A 69 2.99 -20.81 -10.77
CA ARG A 69 2.90 -19.37 -10.49
C ARG A 69 1.49 -18.91 -10.17
N GLU A 70 0.47 -19.49 -10.81
CA GLU A 70 -0.94 -19.21 -10.51
C GLU A 70 -1.34 -19.72 -9.12
N ALA A 71 -0.90 -20.93 -8.76
CA ALA A 71 -1.22 -21.55 -7.46
C ALA A 71 -0.40 -20.90 -6.32
N SER A 72 0.88 -20.63 -6.56
CA SER A 72 1.81 -20.04 -5.58
C SER A 72 2.83 -19.15 -6.27
N PRO A 73 2.61 -17.83 -6.31
CA PRO A 73 3.56 -16.87 -6.90
C PRO A 73 4.95 -16.89 -6.26
N VAL A 74 5.07 -17.46 -5.08
CA VAL A 74 6.33 -17.51 -4.32
C VAL A 74 7.15 -18.77 -4.61
N THR A 75 6.57 -19.85 -5.06
CA THR A 75 7.29 -21.09 -5.36
C THR A 75 8.35 -20.84 -6.44
N ALA A 76 9.60 -21.18 -6.18
CA ALA A 76 10.65 -21.09 -7.20
C ALA A 76 10.46 -22.20 -8.23
N VAL A 77 10.74 -21.92 -9.50
CA VAL A 77 10.71 -22.93 -10.56
C VAL A 77 12.03 -22.92 -11.31
N ILE A 78 12.71 -24.06 -11.37
CA ILE A 78 13.89 -24.31 -12.21
C ILE A 78 13.45 -25.17 -13.38
N VAL A 79 13.75 -24.71 -14.60
CA VAL A 79 13.39 -25.43 -15.82
C VAL A 79 14.62 -26.14 -16.36
N MET A 80 14.51 -27.45 -16.65
CA MET A 80 15.55 -28.25 -17.29
C MET A 80 15.29 -28.33 -18.80
N THR A 81 16.31 -28.20 -19.62
CA THR A 81 16.20 -28.23 -21.10
C THR A 81 17.25 -29.12 -21.71
N ALA A 82 16.85 -30.04 -22.61
CA ALA A 82 17.74 -30.84 -23.42
C ALA A 82 18.02 -30.09 -24.73
N PHE A 83 19.27 -29.76 -25.06
CA PHE A 83 19.63 -29.00 -26.26
C PHE A 83 18.87 -27.67 -26.40
N GLY A 84 18.80 -26.89 -25.29
CA GLY A 84 18.11 -25.62 -25.30
C GLY A 84 18.78 -24.65 -26.27
N THR A 85 18.03 -24.17 -27.23
CA THR A 85 18.36 -22.91 -27.85
C THR A 85 18.28 -21.83 -26.73
N ILE A 86 19.13 -20.82 -26.84
CA ILE A 86 19.05 -19.65 -25.95
C ILE A 86 17.60 -19.14 -25.86
N GLU A 87 16.80 -19.37 -26.88
CA GLU A 87 15.39 -19.00 -27.00
C GLU A 87 14.49 -19.69 -25.96
N ASP A 88 14.63 -21.02 -25.77
CA ASP A 88 13.84 -21.77 -24.78
C ASP A 88 14.11 -21.32 -23.34
N ALA A 89 15.38 -21.03 -23.02
CA ALA A 89 15.78 -20.51 -21.72
C ALA A 89 15.25 -19.07 -21.49
N VAL A 90 15.34 -18.21 -22.51
CA VAL A 90 14.80 -16.84 -22.45
C VAL A 90 13.29 -16.85 -22.31
N GLU A 91 12.60 -17.78 -22.95
CA GLU A 91 11.15 -17.94 -22.81
C GLU A 91 10.76 -18.35 -21.39
N ALA A 92 11.40 -19.35 -20.81
CA ALA A 92 11.17 -19.77 -19.42
C ALA A 92 11.42 -18.61 -18.44
N MET A 93 12.49 -17.83 -18.62
CA MET A 93 12.76 -16.65 -17.78
C MET A 93 11.70 -15.55 -17.94
N ARG A 94 11.17 -15.34 -19.15
CA ARG A 94 10.05 -14.39 -19.38
C ARG A 94 8.77 -14.83 -18.68
N PHE A 95 8.49 -16.12 -18.59
CA PHE A 95 7.36 -16.68 -17.85
C PHE A 95 7.60 -16.74 -16.33
N GLY A 96 8.76 -16.24 -15.86
CA GLY A 96 9.05 -16.11 -14.44
C GLY A 96 9.74 -17.33 -13.81
N ALA A 97 10.44 -18.15 -14.58
CA ALA A 97 11.32 -19.16 -14.01
C ALA A 97 12.41 -18.49 -13.15
N HIS A 98 12.76 -19.15 -12.03
CA HIS A 98 13.83 -18.67 -11.14
C HIS A 98 15.20 -18.85 -11.77
N ASP A 99 15.41 -20.00 -12.41
CA ASP A 99 16.63 -20.34 -13.15
C ASP A 99 16.33 -21.46 -14.17
N PHE A 100 17.31 -21.78 -14.98
CA PHE A 100 17.25 -22.93 -15.89
C PHE A 100 18.54 -23.77 -15.81
N VAL A 101 18.44 -25.05 -16.18
CA VAL A 101 19.55 -26.01 -16.24
C VAL A 101 19.56 -26.72 -17.57
N GLN A 102 20.71 -26.76 -18.24
CA GLN A 102 20.85 -27.44 -19.52
C GLN A 102 21.28 -28.92 -19.33
N LYS A 103 20.53 -29.85 -19.91
CA LYS A 103 20.92 -31.28 -19.97
C LYS A 103 21.94 -31.51 -21.12
N PRO A 104 23.03 -32.30 -20.93
CA PRO A 104 23.43 -32.93 -19.67
C PRO A 104 24.07 -31.92 -18.72
N PHE A 105 23.69 -31.99 -17.44
CA PHE A 105 24.20 -31.12 -16.39
C PHE A 105 25.15 -31.86 -15.44
N VAL A 106 26.00 -31.12 -14.77
CA VAL A 106 26.84 -31.61 -13.69
C VAL A 106 26.07 -31.56 -12.40
N GLU A 107 26.14 -32.59 -11.55
CA GLU A 107 25.45 -32.66 -10.27
C GLU A 107 25.66 -31.43 -9.42
N GLU A 108 26.93 -30.96 -9.32
CA GLU A 108 27.30 -29.78 -8.54
C GLU A 108 26.58 -28.51 -9.00
N GLU A 109 26.37 -28.34 -10.31
CA GLU A 109 25.64 -27.17 -10.87
C GLU A 109 24.16 -27.20 -10.47
N LEU A 110 23.50 -28.34 -10.61
CA LEU A 110 22.11 -28.50 -10.24
C LEU A 110 21.91 -28.26 -8.73
N LEU A 111 22.71 -28.92 -7.89
CA LEU A 111 22.65 -28.77 -6.44
C LEU A 111 22.89 -27.33 -6.01
N LEU A 112 23.82 -26.62 -6.66
CA LEU A 112 24.06 -25.20 -6.36
C LEU A 112 22.83 -24.33 -6.68
N LYS A 113 22.18 -24.52 -7.82
CA LYS A 113 20.99 -23.78 -8.23
C LYS A 113 19.80 -24.09 -7.33
N VAL A 114 19.58 -25.37 -7.02
CA VAL A 114 18.54 -25.83 -6.10
C VAL A 114 18.75 -25.24 -4.69
N SER A 115 19.97 -25.31 -4.15
CA SER A 115 20.26 -24.78 -2.82
C SER A 115 20.08 -23.26 -2.73
N ARG A 116 20.45 -22.51 -3.77
CA ARG A 116 20.20 -21.07 -3.84
C ARG A 116 18.71 -20.74 -3.86
N ALA A 117 17.93 -21.43 -4.71
CA ALA A 117 16.50 -21.24 -4.81
C ALA A 117 15.78 -21.60 -3.48
N ALA A 118 16.10 -22.75 -2.89
CA ALA A 118 15.51 -23.21 -1.63
C ALA A 118 15.83 -22.26 -0.46
N ARG A 119 17.09 -21.81 -0.32
CA ARG A 119 17.49 -20.85 0.73
C ARG A 119 16.80 -19.50 0.56
N ALA A 120 16.69 -18.98 -0.66
CA ALA A 120 15.98 -17.73 -0.92
C ALA A 120 14.52 -17.82 -0.47
N GLN A 121 13.84 -18.93 -0.73
CA GLN A 121 12.46 -19.19 -0.30
C GLN A 121 12.32 -19.32 1.21
N GLN A 122 13.21 -20.06 1.85
CA GLN A 122 13.19 -20.22 3.30
C GLN A 122 13.38 -18.87 4.01
N THR A 123 14.36 -18.06 3.59
CA THR A 123 14.58 -16.73 4.17
C THR A 123 13.37 -15.81 3.96
N ALA A 124 12.76 -15.84 2.80
CA ALA A 124 11.54 -15.06 2.51
C ALA A 124 10.34 -15.53 3.37
N GLY A 125 10.20 -16.83 3.59
CA GLY A 125 9.19 -17.42 4.46
C GLY A 125 9.37 -17.02 5.92
N GLU A 126 10.57 -17.13 6.46
CA GLU A 126 10.92 -16.73 7.83
C GLU A 126 10.64 -15.24 8.08
N LEU A 127 11.03 -14.36 7.14
CA LEU A 127 10.75 -12.93 7.22
C LEU A 127 9.25 -12.62 7.21
N ARG A 128 8.47 -13.35 6.42
CA ARG A 128 7.00 -13.20 6.38
C ARG A 128 6.38 -13.65 7.70
N GLN A 129 6.79 -14.81 8.22
CA GLN A 129 6.27 -15.32 9.48
C GLN A 129 6.63 -14.42 10.66
N MET A 130 7.88 -13.97 10.75
CA MET A 130 8.29 -12.96 11.74
C MET A 130 7.46 -11.67 11.64
N GLY A 131 7.12 -11.24 10.42
CA GLY A 131 6.26 -10.10 10.18
C GLY A 131 4.82 -10.32 10.64
N GLN A 132 4.27 -11.52 10.45
CA GLN A 132 2.92 -11.89 10.93
C GLN A 132 2.88 -11.98 12.46
N ASP A 133 3.80 -12.71 13.08
CA ASP A 133 3.92 -12.83 14.53
C ASP A 133 4.05 -11.45 15.21
N PHE A 134 4.83 -10.55 14.59
CA PHE A 134 4.97 -9.17 15.05
C PHE A 134 3.65 -8.40 14.98
N ARG A 135 2.89 -8.55 13.89
CA ARG A 135 1.58 -7.88 13.72
C ARG A 135 0.53 -8.40 14.68
N GLU A 136 0.49 -9.71 14.90
CA GLU A 136 -0.41 -10.34 15.86
C GLU A 136 -0.09 -9.92 17.29
N ARG A 137 1.20 -9.96 17.65
CA ARG A 137 1.67 -9.56 18.99
C ARG A 137 1.37 -8.11 19.35
N TYR A 138 1.39 -7.21 18.36
CA TYR A 138 1.18 -5.77 18.55
C TYR A 138 -0.14 -5.26 17.99
N ASN A 139 -1.10 -6.14 17.74
CA ASN A 139 -2.46 -5.76 17.33
C ASN A 139 -2.49 -4.84 16.07
N PHE A 140 -1.61 -5.12 15.10
CA PHE A 140 -1.49 -4.36 13.84
C PHE A 140 -2.33 -4.95 12.70
N GLY A 141 -3.29 -5.85 12.99
CA GLY A 141 -4.07 -6.55 11.97
C GLY A 141 -4.78 -5.65 10.95
N ASN A 142 -5.09 -4.42 11.35
CA ASN A 142 -5.75 -3.44 10.47
C ASN A 142 -4.78 -2.59 9.62
N ILE A 143 -3.45 -2.66 9.86
CA ILE A 143 -2.45 -1.93 9.05
C ILE A 143 -1.82 -2.90 8.09
N ILE A 144 -2.27 -2.84 6.83
CA ILE A 144 -1.80 -3.71 5.77
C ILE A 144 -0.64 -3.03 5.04
N GLY A 145 0.44 -3.76 4.83
CA GLY A 145 1.63 -3.28 4.13
C GLY A 145 2.87 -4.09 4.51
N GLN A 146 3.79 -4.23 3.58
CA GLN A 146 5.06 -4.94 3.75
C GLN A 146 6.26 -4.10 3.27
N SER A 147 5.99 -2.88 2.81
CA SER A 147 7.03 -1.93 2.42
C SER A 147 7.95 -1.57 3.60
N ALA A 148 9.16 -1.13 3.29
CA ALA A 148 10.14 -0.72 4.29
C ALA A 148 9.61 0.48 5.10
N GLU A 149 8.91 1.40 4.46
CA GLU A 149 8.33 2.60 5.05
C GLU A 149 7.26 2.26 6.09
N ILE A 150 6.35 1.33 5.77
CA ILE A 150 5.32 0.89 6.73
C ILE A 150 5.95 0.10 7.87
N ARG A 151 6.96 -0.73 7.61
CA ARG A 151 7.68 -1.45 8.68
C ARG A 151 8.37 -0.48 9.65
N ASP A 152 8.97 0.62 9.15
CA ASP A 152 9.55 1.65 10.02
C ASP A 152 8.47 2.31 10.88
N VAL A 153 7.32 2.68 10.29
CA VAL A 153 6.17 3.23 11.02
C VAL A 153 5.73 2.27 12.13
N LEU A 154 5.54 0.98 11.84
CA LEU A 154 5.15 -0.02 12.83
C LEU A 154 6.20 -0.18 13.95
N GLY A 155 7.48 -0.23 13.61
CA GLY A 155 8.58 -0.27 14.58
C GLY A 155 8.63 0.96 15.50
N ARG A 156 8.29 2.14 14.98
CA ARG A 156 8.19 3.37 15.77
C ARG A 156 6.95 3.38 16.66
N ILE A 157 5.82 2.83 16.22
CA ILE A 157 4.61 2.68 17.04
C ILE A 157 4.93 1.88 18.30
N VAL A 158 5.60 0.72 18.17
CA VAL A 158 5.96 -0.12 19.31
C VAL A 158 6.79 0.63 20.36
N ARG A 159 7.69 1.50 19.92
CA ARG A 159 8.55 2.29 20.83
C ARG A 159 7.81 3.44 21.50
N ILE A 160 6.86 4.10 20.81
CA ILE A 160 6.17 5.28 21.34
C ILE A 160 4.88 4.93 22.09
N ALA A 161 4.23 3.82 21.74
CA ALA A 161 2.94 3.42 22.33
C ALA A 161 2.97 3.33 23.86
N PRO A 162 4.00 2.76 24.52
CA PRO A 162 4.06 2.66 25.98
C PRO A 162 4.28 4.00 26.71
N THR A 163 4.52 5.09 25.98
CA THR A 163 4.73 6.43 26.57
C THR A 163 3.45 7.27 26.49
N ASP A 164 3.35 8.32 27.33
CA ASP A 164 2.29 9.32 27.26
C ASP A 164 2.63 10.50 26.33
N ALA A 165 3.71 10.39 25.52
CA ALA A 165 4.10 11.44 24.61
C ALA A 165 3.00 11.76 23.59
N THR A 166 2.82 13.05 23.33
CA THR A 166 1.93 13.54 22.27
C THR A 166 2.46 13.11 20.91
N VAL A 167 1.57 12.65 20.04
CA VAL A 167 1.92 12.15 18.72
C VAL A 167 1.25 13.01 17.64
N LEU A 168 2.05 13.45 16.67
CA LEU A 168 1.58 14.12 15.45
C LEU A 168 1.78 13.23 14.24
N ILE A 169 0.67 12.87 13.58
CA ILE A 169 0.66 12.03 12.38
C ILE A 169 0.40 12.92 11.17
N THR A 170 1.33 12.95 10.23
CA THR A 170 1.21 13.71 8.98
C THR A 170 1.16 12.78 7.79
N GLY A 171 0.47 13.16 6.73
CA GLY A 171 0.35 12.41 5.49
C GLY A 171 -0.88 12.80 4.70
N GLU A 172 -0.89 12.50 3.42
CA GLU A 172 -2.00 12.81 2.52
C GLU A 172 -3.34 12.22 3.00
N SER A 173 -4.45 12.73 2.48
CA SER A 173 -5.77 12.15 2.77
C SER A 173 -5.82 10.68 2.31
N GLY A 174 -6.45 9.81 3.11
CA GLY A 174 -6.60 8.40 2.77
C GLY A 174 -5.37 7.51 2.96
N THR A 175 -4.27 8.00 3.57
CA THR A 175 -3.06 7.19 3.83
C THR A 175 -3.17 6.22 5.01
N GLY A 176 -4.22 6.36 5.86
CA GLY A 176 -4.44 5.49 7.02
C GLY A 176 -4.04 6.12 8.36
N LYS A 177 -4.01 7.46 8.49
CA LYS A 177 -3.62 8.18 9.73
C LYS A 177 -4.42 7.73 10.96
N GLU A 178 -5.72 7.52 10.82
CA GLU A 178 -6.57 7.03 11.92
C GLU A 178 -6.21 5.60 12.36
N LEU A 179 -5.88 4.71 11.41
CA LEU A 179 -5.45 3.34 11.74
C LEU A 179 -4.16 3.34 12.57
N VAL A 180 -3.22 4.23 12.24
CA VAL A 180 -1.98 4.42 13.02
C VAL A 180 -2.30 4.95 14.41
N ALA A 181 -3.22 5.92 14.56
CA ALA A 181 -3.63 6.43 15.86
C ALA A 181 -4.27 5.33 16.73
N ARG A 182 -5.14 4.52 16.16
CA ARG A 182 -5.76 3.36 16.84
C ARG A 182 -4.72 2.32 17.24
N ALA A 183 -3.74 2.05 16.38
CA ALA A 183 -2.66 1.11 16.67
C ALA A 183 -1.76 1.62 17.81
N ILE A 184 -1.46 2.92 17.87
CA ILE A 184 -0.72 3.54 18.98
C ILE A 184 -1.50 3.36 20.30
N HIS A 185 -2.79 3.60 20.29
CA HIS A 185 -3.64 3.43 21.46
C HIS A 185 -3.71 1.96 21.91
N ALA A 186 -3.99 1.04 20.99
CA ALA A 186 -4.14 -0.39 21.28
C ALA A 186 -2.87 -1.03 21.86
N ASN A 187 -1.69 -0.44 21.59
CA ASN A 187 -0.40 -0.88 22.12
C ASN A 187 0.13 -0.01 23.28
N SER A 188 -0.72 0.88 23.81
CA SER A 188 -0.35 1.78 24.91
C SER A 188 -0.74 1.22 26.29
N LEU A 189 -0.25 1.87 27.35
CA LEU A 189 -0.67 1.59 28.71
C LEU A 189 -2.16 1.94 28.96
N ARG A 190 -2.82 2.64 28.01
CA ARG A 190 -4.22 3.05 28.05
C ARG A 190 -5.10 2.24 27.07
N ALA A 191 -4.64 1.07 26.59
CA ALA A 191 -5.34 0.24 25.60
C ALA A 191 -6.78 -0.13 26.02
N GLU A 192 -7.00 -0.41 27.32
CA GLU A 192 -8.31 -0.74 27.89
C GLU A 192 -9.14 0.50 28.29
N ARG A 193 -8.64 1.70 28.01
CA ARG A 193 -9.28 2.96 28.30
C ARG A 193 -9.96 3.55 27.05
N PRO A 194 -10.84 4.56 27.23
CA PRO A 194 -11.53 5.15 26.08
C PRO A 194 -10.57 5.69 25.01
N PHE A 195 -10.89 5.42 23.74
CA PHE A 195 -10.32 6.10 22.58
C PHE A 195 -11.39 7.01 21.99
N VAL A 196 -11.27 8.30 22.24
CA VAL A 196 -12.22 9.31 21.76
C VAL A 196 -11.64 10.03 20.57
N SER A 197 -12.39 10.13 19.49
CA SER A 197 -11.92 10.77 18.24
C SER A 197 -12.88 11.87 17.79
N ILE A 198 -12.31 12.92 17.18
CA ILE A 198 -13.06 13.99 16.54
C ILE A 198 -12.39 14.39 15.24
N ASN A 199 -13.19 14.63 14.19
CA ASN A 199 -12.72 15.23 12.97
C ASN A 199 -13.01 16.74 13.01
N CYS A 200 -11.94 17.56 13.05
CA CYS A 200 -12.05 19.01 13.18
C CYS A 200 -12.61 19.70 11.93
N ALA A 201 -12.55 19.04 10.76
CA ALA A 201 -13.08 19.57 9.50
C ALA A 201 -14.59 19.34 9.33
N ALA A 202 -15.18 18.42 10.10
CA ALA A 202 -16.56 18.01 9.91
C ALA A 202 -17.61 18.92 10.58
N LEU A 203 -17.19 19.83 11.46
CA LEU A 203 -18.08 20.61 12.32
C LEU A 203 -17.84 22.12 12.15
N THR A 204 -18.89 22.90 12.35
CA THR A 204 -18.75 24.36 12.48
C THR A 204 -18.07 24.73 13.80
N GLU A 205 -17.43 25.90 13.87
CA GLU A 205 -16.67 26.36 15.04
C GLU A 205 -17.42 26.20 16.35
N THR A 206 -18.67 26.69 16.41
CA THR A 206 -19.50 26.62 17.63
C THR A 206 -19.82 25.17 18.04
N LEU A 207 -20.11 24.30 17.07
CA LEU A 207 -20.38 22.90 17.36
C LEU A 207 -19.09 22.17 17.78
N LEU A 208 -17.97 22.44 17.12
CA LEU A 208 -16.69 21.86 17.46
C LEU A 208 -16.29 22.23 18.90
N GLU A 209 -16.46 23.49 19.29
CA GLU A 209 -16.20 23.94 20.65
C GLU A 209 -17.10 23.24 21.67
N SER A 210 -18.39 23.17 21.38
CA SER A 210 -19.38 22.51 22.24
C SER A 210 -19.13 21.00 22.39
N GLU A 211 -18.74 20.30 21.31
CA GLU A 211 -18.39 18.87 21.38
C GLU A 211 -17.08 18.65 22.15
N LEU A 212 -16.05 19.47 21.92
CA LEU A 212 -14.75 19.32 22.60
C LEU A 212 -14.85 19.55 24.10
N PHE A 213 -15.43 20.68 24.53
CA PHE A 213 -15.37 21.16 25.91
C PHE A 213 -16.68 20.98 26.70
N GLY A 214 -17.76 20.63 25.99
CA GLY A 214 -19.09 20.59 26.61
C GLY A 214 -19.71 21.98 26.82
N HIS A 215 -20.95 22.03 27.24
CA HIS A 215 -21.67 23.28 27.46
C HIS A 215 -22.66 23.18 28.64
N MET A 216 -22.92 24.32 29.27
CA MET A 216 -24.00 24.49 30.21
C MET A 216 -25.29 24.84 29.48
N ARG A 217 -26.43 24.54 30.10
CA ARG A 217 -27.72 24.96 29.59
C ARG A 217 -27.75 26.49 29.41
N GLY A 218 -28.14 26.95 28.21
CA GLY A 218 -28.24 28.37 27.89
C GLY A 218 -26.91 29.00 27.40
N ALA A 219 -25.86 28.25 27.23
CA ALA A 219 -24.55 28.78 26.77
C ALA A 219 -24.58 29.36 25.37
N PHE A 220 -25.46 28.85 24.50
CA PHE A 220 -25.70 29.37 23.13
C PHE A 220 -27.12 29.04 22.67
N THR A 221 -27.56 29.64 21.57
CA THR A 221 -28.91 29.38 21.00
C THR A 221 -29.03 27.90 20.59
N GLY A 222 -29.87 27.16 21.32
CA GLY A 222 -30.02 25.71 21.14
C GLY A 222 -29.42 24.84 22.26
N ALA A 223 -28.73 25.41 23.24
CA ALA A 223 -28.23 24.71 24.42
C ALA A 223 -29.35 24.43 25.44
N VAL A 224 -30.22 23.46 25.15
CA VAL A 224 -31.39 23.11 25.97
C VAL A 224 -31.00 22.39 27.26
N GLN A 225 -29.92 21.62 27.24
CA GLN A 225 -29.41 20.82 28.36
C GLN A 225 -27.90 21.02 28.54
N THR A 226 -27.41 20.72 29.74
CA THR A 226 -25.97 20.66 30.01
C THR A 226 -25.40 19.36 29.44
N ARG A 227 -24.30 19.42 28.66
CA ARG A 227 -23.65 18.26 28.10
C ARG A 227 -22.17 18.26 28.43
N LYS A 228 -21.60 17.06 28.72
CA LYS A 228 -20.17 16.85 28.89
C LYS A 228 -19.49 16.94 27.53
N GLY A 229 -18.24 17.39 27.51
CA GLY A 229 -17.41 17.43 26.33
C GLY A 229 -16.60 16.15 26.14
N LEU A 230 -16.13 15.94 24.90
CA LEU A 230 -15.33 14.79 24.53
C LEU A 230 -14.00 14.70 25.32
N PHE A 231 -13.43 15.81 25.77
CA PHE A 231 -12.27 15.78 26.68
C PHE A 231 -12.60 15.12 28.03
N GLU A 232 -13.80 15.34 28.55
CA GLU A 232 -14.24 14.67 29.78
C GLU A 232 -14.45 13.17 29.55
N GLU A 233 -14.93 12.76 28.36
CA GLU A 233 -15.11 11.36 27.98
C GLU A 233 -13.78 10.65 27.77
N ALA A 234 -12.75 11.36 27.28
CA ALA A 234 -11.42 10.85 27.07
C ALA A 234 -10.58 10.74 28.36
N ASN A 235 -11.11 11.14 29.50
CA ASN A 235 -10.34 11.18 30.73
C ASN A 235 -9.82 9.80 31.15
N GLY A 236 -8.52 9.70 31.40
CA GLY A 236 -7.78 8.46 31.64
C GLY A 236 -7.45 7.66 30.39
N GLY A 237 -7.91 8.09 29.19
CA GLY A 237 -7.77 7.42 27.91
C GLY A 237 -6.91 8.17 26.90
N THR A 238 -7.30 8.08 25.62
CA THR A 238 -6.62 8.72 24.49
C THR A 238 -7.60 9.59 23.72
N PHE A 239 -7.19 10.81 23.39
CA PHE A 239 -7.94 11.72 22.54
C PHE A 239 -7.26 11.85 21.19
N PHE A 240 -7.99 11.58 20.11
CA PHE A 240 -7.51 11.67 18.74
C PHE A 240 -8.17 12.82 17.99
N PHE A 241 -7.34 13.75 17.53
CA PHE A 241 -7.76 14.84 16.63
C PHE A 241 -7.46 14.46 15.19
N ASP A 242 -8.47 14.25 14.38
CA ASP A 242 -8.30 14.14 12.95
C ASP A 242 -8.43 15.53 12.31
N GLU A 243 -7.56 15.82 11.33
CA GLU A 243 -7.45 17.11 10.64
C GLU A 243 -7.33 18.32 11.59
N ILE A 244 -6.39 18.23 12.55
CA ILE A 244 -6.15 19.27 13.57
C ILE A 244 -5.85 20.66 12.96
N ALA A 245 -5.31 20.71 11.74
CA ALA A 245 -5.05 21.95 11.00
C ALA A 245 -6.30 22.77 10.70
N GLU A 246 -7.48 22.14 10.68
CA GLU A 246 -8.77 22.79 10.42
C GLU A 246 -9.37 23.46 11.66
N THR A 247 -8.69 23.34 12.80
CA THR A 247 -9.17 23.96 14.06
C THR A 247 -9.13 25.48 13.96
N PRO A 248 -10.25 26.20 14.21
CA PRO A 248 -10.29 27.66 14.20
C PRO A 248 -9.30 28.27 15.21
N PRO A 249 -8.67 29.42 14.88
CA PRO A 249 -7.67 30.07 15.73
C PRO A 249 -8.15 30.38 17.15
N SER A 250 -9.45 30.69 17.34
CA SER A 250 -10.09 30.92 18.65
C SER A 250 -10.04 29.68 19.55
N LEU A 251 -10.19 28.47 18.96
CA LEU A 251 -10.17 27.20 19.70
C LEU A 251 -8.75 26.73 19.99
N GLN A 252 -7.77 27.07 19.16
CA GLN A 252 -6.39 26.63 19.35
C GLN A 252 -5.81 27.05 20.70
N ALA A 253 -6.19 28.24 21.22
CA ALA A 253 -5.77 28.68 22.54
C ALA A 253 -6.38 27.84 23.68
N LYS A 254 -7.63 27.40 23.52
CA LYS A 254 -8.30 26.53 24.50
C LYS A 254 -7.75 25.11 24.46
N LEU A 255 -7.44 24.61 23.24
CA LEU A 255 -6.77 23.33 23.06
C LEU A 255 -5.38 23.33 23.69
N LEU A 256 -4.61 24.40 23.52
CA LEU A 256 -3.29 24.51 24.15
C LEU A 256 -3.37 24.33 25.67
N ARG A 257 -4.33 24.98 26.33
CA ARG A 257 -4.54 24.81 27.78
C ARG A 257 -4.93 23.37 28.14
N ALA A 258 -5.85 22.77 27.40
CA ALA A 258 -6.27 21.40 27.63
C ALA A 258 -5.10 20.42 27.50
N ILE A 259 -4.21 20.63 26.51
CA ILE A 259 -3.07 19.74 26.22
C ILE A 259 -1.88 20.03 27.18
N GLN A 260 -1.70 21.26 27.63
CA GLN A 260 -0.53 21.66 28.43
C GLN A 260 -0.80 21.54 29.93
N GLU A 261 -1.97 22.02 30.36
CA GLU A 261 -2.35 22.14 31.77
C GLU A 261 -3.28 21.01 32.23
N GLY A 262 -3.86 20.25 31.28
CA GLY A 262 -4.89 19.27 31.61
C GLY A 262 -6.19 19.89 32.13
N GLU A 263 -6.43 21.20 31.82
CA GLU A 263 -7.60 21.93 32.32
C GLU A 263 -8.50 22.35 31.17
N ILE A 264 -9.78 22.07 31.31
CA ILE A 264 -10.82 22.53 30.39
C ILE A 264 -11.91 23.31 31.14
N ARG A 265 -12.73 24.07 30.38
CA ARG A 265 -13.94 24.71 30.90
C ARG A 265 -15.08 24.52 29.91
N ARG A 266 -16.27 24.21 30.42
CA ARG A 266 -17.47 24.13 29.59
C ARG A 266 -17.89 25.52 29.10
N LEU A 267 -18.50 25.57 27.92
CA LEU A 267 -19.11 26.82 27.46
C LEU A 267 -20.19 27.28 28.43
N GLY A 268 -20.11 28.56 28.81
CA GLY A 268 -21.02 29.16 29.77
C GLY A 268 -20.71 28.85 31.25
N ASP A 269 -19.53 28.22 31.53
CA ASP A 269 -19.05 27.97 32.89
C ASP A 269 -17.60 28.44 33.05
N ASN A 270 -17.27 28.96 34.23
CA ASN A 270 -15.91 29.36 34.57
C ASN A 270 -15.18 28.30 35.44
N LYS A 271 -15.85 27.23 35.84
CA LYS A 271 -15.28 26.21 36.68
C LYS A 271 -14.30 25.36 35.92
N PRO A 272 -13.03 25.25 36.34
CA PRO A 272 -12.07 24.37 35.72
C PRO A 272 -12.39 22.89 35.97
N ILE A 273 -12.15 22.05 34.99
CA ILE A 273 -12.29 20.60 35.06
C ILE A 273 -10.94 20.02 34.64
N ASN A 274 -10.34 19.22 35.50
CA ASN A 274 -9.10 18.52 35.19
C ASN A 274 -9.36 17.28 34.35
N VAL A 275 -8.60 17.11 33.29
CA VAL A 275 -8.67 15.97 32.38
C VAL A 275 -7.25 15.44 32.11
N ASP A 276 -7.11 14.11 32.19
CA ASP A 276 -5.88 13.41 31.84
C ASP A 276 -6.13 12.57 30.58
N ALA A 277 -5.77 13.09 29.43
CA ALA A 277 -5.92 12.39 28.17
C ALA A 277 -4.59 12.38 27.39
N ARG A 278 -4.18 11.22 26.89
CA ARG A 278 -3.08 11.14 25.93
C ARG A 278 -3.53 11.71 24.59
N ILE A 279 -2.75 12.60 24.02
CA ILE A 279 -3.11 13.30 22.77
C ILE A 279 -2.41 12.68 21.55
N ILE A 280 -3.21 12.38 20.54
CA ILE A 280 -2.75 12.01 19.20
C ILE A 280 -3.46 12.97 18.22
N ALA A 281 -2.72 13.61 17.35
CA ALA A 281 -3.24 14.53 16.34
C ALA A 281 -2.82 14.09 14.93
N ALA A 282 -3.72 14.26 13.96
CA ALA A 282 -3.44 13.97 12.56
C ALA A 282 -3.78 15.15 11.67
N THR A 283 -3.04 15.30 10.56
CA THR A 283 -3.33 16.31 9.54
C THR A 283 -2.74 15.91 8.18
N ASN A 284 -3.40 16.36 7.11
CA ASN A 284 -2.88 16.32 5.74
C ASN A 284 -2.21 17.63 5.32
N GLN A 285 -2.26 18.67 6.15
CA GLN A 285 -1.70 20.00 5.83
C GLN A 285 -0.31 20.21 6.42
N ASN A 286 0.45 21.10 5.79
CA ASN A 286 1.74 21.56 6.31
C ASN A 286 1.54 22.62 7.41
N LEU A 287 1.62 22.20 8.68
CA LEU A 287 1.43 23.09 9.82
C LEU A 287 2.44 24.23 9.87
N ARG A 288 3.69 24.06 9.41
CA ARG A 288 4.69 25.14 9.38
C ARG A 288 4.25 26.27 8.45
N ARG A 289 3.73 25.93 7.27
CA ARG A 289 3.17 26.91 6.35
C ARG A 289 1.97 27.63 6.97
N LEU A 290 1.09 26.94 7.67
CA LEU A 290 -0.06 27.56 8.35
C LEU A 290 0.38 28.49 9.49
N ILE A 291 1.50 28.22 10.16
CA ILE A 291 2.08 29.12 11.16
C ILE A 291 2.56 30.41 10.48
N GLU A 292 3.28 30.32 9.36
CA GLU A 292 3.71 31.47 8.58
C GLU A 292 2.52 32.33 8.10
N GLU A 293 1.44 31.68 7.69
CA GLU A 293 0.16 32.31 7.30
C GLU A 293 -0.66 32.81 8.50
N LYS A 294 -0.20 32.64 9.75
CA LYS A 294 -0.90 32.99 11.01
C LYS A 294 -2.27 32.30 11.20
N ARG A 295 -2.46 31.17 10.57
CA ARG A 295 -3.67 30.32 10.67
C ARG A 295 -3.53 29.25 11.74
N PHE A 296 -2.32 28.91 12.12
CA PHE A 296 -2.03 27.96 13.20
C PHE A 296 -1.04 28.53 14.19
N ARG A 297 -1.26 28.32 15.49
CA ARG A 297 -0.38 28.85 16.54
C ARG A 297 0.88 28.02 16.65
N GLU A 298 2.00 28.70 16.78
CA GLU A 298 3.31 28.08 16.93
C GLU A 298 3.47 27.33 18.27
N ASP A 299 2.92 27.88 19.36
CA ASP A 299 2.95 27.25 20.68
C ASP A 299 2.19 25.91 20.72
N LEU A 300 1.03 25.84 20.08
CA LEU A 300 0.27 24.61 19.93
C LEU A 300 1.01 23.58 19.07
N TYR A 301 1.65 24.02 17.97
CA TYR A 301 2.46 23.14 17.13
C TYR A 301 3.58 22.45 17.92
N TYR A 302 4.36 23.18 18.71
CA TYR A 302 5.44 22.58 19.50
C TYR A 302 4.91 21.59 20.55
N ARG A 303 3.73 21.84 21.11
CA ARG A 303 3.12 20.93 22.08
C ARG A 303 2.56 19.65 21.43
N LEU A 304 2.10 19.73 20.18
CA LEU A 304 1.64 18.58 19.39
C LEU A 304 2.80 17.77 18.78
N ASN A 305 3.87 18.42 18.37
CA ASN A 305 4.97 17.82 17.61
C ASN A 305 6.08 17.27 18.51
N VAL A 306 5.72 16.43 19.51
CA VAL A 306 6.70 15.75 20.38
C VAL A 306 7.23 14.49 19.69
N ALA A 307 6.34 13.64 19.18
CA ALA A 307 6.69 12.50 18.35
C ALA A 307 5.98 12.61 17.00
N ARG A 308 6.75 12.72 15.91
CA ARG A 308 6.20 12.89 14.56
C ARG A 308 6.22 11.57 13.80
N PHE A 309 5.07 11.22 13.20
CA PHE A 309 4.92 10.16 12.22
C PHE A 309 4.55 10.75 10.87
N GLU A 310 5.24 10.35 9.83
CA GLU A 310 4.94 10.74 8.46
C GLU A 310 4.55 9.49 7.68
N LEU A 311 3.31 9.47 7.18
CA LEU A 311 2.79 8.36 6.40
C LEU A 311 3.03 8.62 4.92
N PRO A 312 3.77 7.74 4.24
CA PRO A 312 4.01 7.89 2.81
C PRO A 312 2.71 7.69 2.02
N PRO A 313 2.54 8.42 0.91
CA PRO A 313 1.44 8.18 -0.01
C PRO A 313 1.58 6.79 -0.68
N LEU A 314 0.47 6.23 -1.16
CA LEU A 314 0.43 4.87 -1.70
C LEU A 314 1.35 4.68 -2.93
N ARG A 315 1.53 5.73 -3.74
CA ARG A 315 2.45 5.74 -4.90
C ARG A 315 3.93 5.53 -4.54
N GLU A 316 4.33 5.82 -3.30
CA GLU A 316 5.70 5.61 -2.77
C GLU A 316 5.89 4.23 -2.12
N ARG A 317 4.79 3.47 -1.94
CA ARG A 317 4.78 2.12 -1.35
C ARG A 317 3.96 1.14 -2.20
N LYS A 318 4.25 1.08 -3.49
CA LYS A 318 3.50 0.25 -4.45
C LYS A 318 3.50 -1.23 -4.13
N GLU A 319 4.51 -1.71 -3.41
CA GLU A 319 4.60 -3.08 -2.90
C GLU A 319 3.42 -3.45 -1.98
N ASP A 320 2.78 -2.46 -1.35
CA ASP A 320 1.65 -2.66 -0.46
C ASP A 320 0.32 -2.79 -1.21
N ILE A 321 0.26 -2.42 -2.50
CA ILE A 321 -0.99 -2.42 -3.29
C ILE A 321 -1.58 -3.83 -3.35
N THR A 322 -0.80 -4.83 -3.73
CA THR A 322 -1.29 -6.21 -3.87
C THR A 322 -1.88 -6.76 -2.55
N PRO A 323 -1.17 -6.74 -1.40
CA PRO A 323 -1.74 -7.24 -0.15
C PRO A 323 -2.95 -6.42 0.34
N ILE A 324 -3.02 -5.12 0.03
CA ILE A 324 -4.20 -4.29 0.35
C ILE A 324 -5.39 -4.73 -0.51
N VAL A 325 -5.18 -4.94 -1.82
CA VAL A 325 -6.23 -5.44 -2.74
C VAL A 325 -6.76 -6.79 -2.28
N GLU A 326 -5.90 -7.75 -1.96
CA GLU A 326 -6.30 -9.07 -1.47
C GLU A 326 -7.18 -8.98 -0.21
N THR A 327 -6.81 -8.12 0.71
CA THR A 327 -7.59 -7.90 1.93
C THR A 327 -8.95 -7.27 1.62
N PHE A 328 -9.02 -6.30 0.71
CA PHE A 328 -10.29 -5.69 0.32
C PHE A 328 -11.17 -6.65 -0.47
N LEU A 329 -10.59 -7.49 -1.36
CA LEU A 329 -11.34 -8.55 -2.04
C LEU A 329 -11.99 -9.51 -1.05
N THR A 330 -11.26 -9.93 -0.04
CA THR A 330 -11.78 -10.81 1.03
C THR A 330 -12.90 -10.09 1.79
N LYS A 331 -12.64 -8.88 2.29
CA LYS A 331 -13.60 -8.06 3.06
C LYS A 331 -14.91 -7.83 2.31
N TYR A 332 -14.84 -7.40 1.06
CA TYR A 332 -16.02 -7.07 0.27
C TYR A 332 -16.66 -8.30 -0.36
N GLY A 333 -15.87 -9.34 -0.67
CA GLY A 333 -16.38 -10.65 -1.08
C GLY A 333 -17.27 -11.26 0.00
N GLU A 334 -16.82 -11.29 1.25
CA GLU A 334 -17.60 -11.75 2.40
C GLU A 334 -18.86 -10.89 2.62
N LYS A 335 -18.71 -9.56 2.62
CA LYS A 335 -19.82 -8.62 2.79
C LYS A 335 -20.93 -8.80 1.76
N MET A 336 -20.56 -9.16 0.53
CA MET A 336 -21.50 -9.33 -0.59
C MET A 336 -21.85 -10.81 -0.85
N ALA A 337 -21.38 -11.73 0.00
CA ALA A 337 -21.54 -13.19 -0.12
C ALA A 337 -21.10 -13.69 -1.52
N ARG A 338 -19.98 -13.19 -2.04
CA ARG A 338 -19.40 -13.53 -3.35
C ARG A 338 -17.93 -13.87 -3.21
N LYS A 339 -17.44 -14.81 -4.04
CA LYS A 339 -16.01 -15.02 -4.17
C LYS A 339 -15.44 -13.91 -5.09
N ALA A 340 -14.68 -12.99 -4.52
CA ALA A 340 -14.11 -11.89 -5.28
C ALA A 340 -12.67 -12.20 -5.72
N SER A 341 -12.32 -11.86 -6.96
CA SER A 341 -10.98 -12.00 -7.52
C SER A 341 -10.70 -10.90 -8.54
N VAL A 342 -9.45 -10.70 -8.92
CA VAL A 342 -9.07 -9.76 -9.99
C VAL A 342 -8.75 -10.50 -11.27
N GLY A 343 -9.17 -9.93 -12.39
CA GLY A 343 -8.86 -10.44 -13.73
C GLY A 343 -7.45 -10.05 -14.21
N PRO A 344 -7.02 -10.59 -15.35
CA PRO A 344 -5.71 -10.26 -15.94
C PRO A 344 -5.54 -8.75 -16.18
N GLY A 345 -4.33 -8.22 -15.92
CA GLY A 345 -3.99 -6.82 -16.15
C GLY A 345 -4.51 -5.83 -15.09
N VAL A 346 -5.36 -6.25 -14.14
CA VAL A 346 -5.92 -5.37 -13.11
C VAL A 346 -4.84 -4.92 -12.11
N ILE A 347 -4.03 -5.85 -11.63
CA ILE A 347 -2.95 -5.52 -10.68
C ILE A 347 -1.92 -4.60 -11.32
N GLU A 348 -1.51 -4.87 -12.56
CA GLU A 348 -0.58 -4.03 -13.32
C GLU A 348 -1.12 -2.61 -13.50
N TYR A 349 -2.40 -2.47 -13.80
CA TYR A 349 -3.06 -1.18 -13.86
C TYR A 349 -3.02 -0.45 -12.53
N LEU A 350 -3.42 -1.11 -11.44
CA LEU A 350 -3.40 -0.53 -10.09
C LEU A 350 -1.97 -0.12 -9.67
N MET A 351 -0.95 -0.91 -10.01
CA MET A 351 0.45 -0.57 -9.74
C MET A 351 0.95 0.62 -10.57
N SER A 352 0.36 0.89 -11.73
CA SER A 352 0.71 2.03 -12.58
C SER A 352 0.03 3.34 -12.17
N TYR A 353 -1.03 3.27 -11.38
CA TYR A 353 -1.84 4.42 -10.98
C TYR A 353 -1.28 5.13 -9.74
N ASP A 354 -1.40 6.44 -9.65
CA ASP A 354 -0.78 7.26 -8.59
C ASP A 354 -1.63 7.41 -7.32
N PHE A 355 -2.90 7.00 -7.34
CA PHE A 355 -3.82 7.06 -6.21
C PHE A 355 -3.83 8.41 -5.47
N PRO A 356 -4.34 9.51 -6.03
CA PRO A 356 -4.44 10.79 -5.33
C PRO A 356 -5.26 10.72 -4.03
N GLY A 357 -6.22 9.79 -3.92
CA GLY A 357 -6.97 9.48 -2.70
C GLY A 357 -6.37 8.34 -1.87
N ASN A 358 -5.17 7.86 -2.22
CA ASN A 358 -4.41 6.84 -1.51
C ASN A 358 -5.21 5.53 -1.26
N VAL A 359 -5.10 4.94 -0.08
CA VAL A 359 -5.76 3.68 0.27
C VAL A 359 -7.29 3.80 0.26
N ARG A 360 -7.84 4.98 0.59
CA ARG A 360 -9.30 5.21 0.54
C ARG A 360 -9.83 5.14 -0.89
N GLU A 361 -9.09 5.66 -1.87
CA GLU A 361 -9.46 5.55 -3.28
C GLU A 361 -9.34 4.11 -3.77
N LEU A 362 -8.26 3.42 -3.43
CA LEU A 362 -8.10 2.01 -3.75
C LEU A 362 -9.23 1.16 -3.15
N GLU A 363 -9.60 1.40 -1.89
CA GLU A 363 -10.72 0.72 -1.22
C GLU A 363 -12.03 0.91 -1.99
N ASN A 364 -12.35 2.15 -2.36
CA ASN A 364 -13.56 2.47 -3.12
C ASN A 364 -13.56 1.80 -4.51
N LEU A 365 -12.42 1.78 -5.20
CA LEU A 365 -12.28 1.12 -6.50
C LEU A 365 -12.53 -0.40 -6.38
N ILE A 366 -11.98 -1.05 -5.37
CA ILE A 366 -12.19 -2.49 -5.17
C ILE A 366 -13.62 -2.77 -4.72
N GLU A 367 -14.21 -1.98 -3.81
CA GLU A 367 -15.62 -2.13 -3.41
C GLU A 367 -16.55 -2.00 -4.62
N GLN A 368 -16.32 -0.99 -5.47
CA GLN A 368 -17.06 -0.81 -6.72
C GLN A 368 -16.87 -1.99 -7.68
N GLY A 369 -15.62 -2.43 -7.88
CA GLY A 369 -15.31 -3.57 -8.76
C GLY A 369 -16.02 -4.85 -8.30
N VAL A 370 -15.98 -5.18 -7.01
CA VAL A 370 -16.70 -6.34 -6.46
C VAL A 370 -18.21 -6.22 -6.63
N ALA A 371 -18.77 -5.01 -6.48
CA ALA A 371 -20.21 -4.77 -6.65
C ALA A 371 -20.67 -4.92 -8.11
N LEU A 372 -19.85 -4.47 -9.05
CA LEU A 372 -20.18 -4.46 -10.48
C LEU A 372 -19.85 -5.76 -11.22
N ALA A 373 -18.88 -6.54 -10.74
CA ALA A 373 -18.46 -7.80 -11.37
C ALA A 373 -19.54 -8.89 -11.26
N PRO A 374 -20.15 -9.35 -12.38
CA PRO A 374 -21.24 -10.32 -12.34
C PRO A 374 -20.79 -11.68 -11.77
N ASP A 375 -19.59 -12.12 -12.14
CA ASP A 375 -19.01 -13.42 -11.78
C ASP A 375 -18.03 -13.32 -10.59
N GLY A 376 -17.99 -12.18 -9.91
CA GLY A 376 -17.04 -11.92 -8.81
C GLY A 376 -15.59 -11.67 -9.27
N GLN A 377 -15.30 -11.73 -10.59
CA GLN A 377 -13.98 -11.40 -11.14
C GLN A 377 -13.97 -9.99 -11.68
N ILE A 378 -13.26 -9.10 -10.97
CA ILE A 378 -13.13 -7.69 -11.34
C ILE A 378 -12.33 -7.59 -12.63
N GLN A 379 -12.91 -6.99 -13.66
CA GLN A 379 -12.22 -6.67 -14.91
C GLN A 379 -11.76 -5.20 -14.90
N LEU A 380 -10.83 -4.88 -15.79
CA LEU A 380 -10.31 -3.51 -15.91
C LEU A 380 -11.42 -2.48 -16.20
N THR A 381 -12.45 -2.89 -16.95
CA THR A 381 -13.63 -2.09 -17.26
C THR A 381 -14.49 -1.74 -16.06
N ASP A 382 -14.46 -2.55 -15.00
CA ASP A 382 -15.25 -2.34 -13.79
C ASP A 382 -14.60 -1.29 -12.86
N LEU A 383 -13.28 -1.10 -12.99
CA LEU A 383 -12.50 -0.11 -12.23
C LEU A 383 -12.45 1.26 -12.91
N ILE A 384 -12.60 1.30 -14.23
CA ILE A 384 -12.62 2.56 -14.97
C ILE A 384 -14.06 3.09 -14.88
N PRO A 385 -14.31 4.24 -14.22
CA PRO A 385 -15.65 4.79 -14.18
C PRO A 385 -16.18 4.97 -15.61
N ASN A 386 -17.29 4.35 -15.93
CA ASN A 386 -18.06 4.73 -17.13
C ASN A 386 -18.43 6.20 -16.97
N SER A 387 -17.63 7.08 -17.55
CA SER A 387 -17.83 8.52 -17.53
C SER A 387 -19.05 8.87 -18.40
N THR A 388 -20.26 8.65 -17.85
CA THR A 388 -21.51 9.21 -18.36
C THR A 388 -21.80 10.59 -17.77
N ASN A 389 -20.87 11.21 -17.03
CA ASN A 389 -20.93 12.64 -16.72
C ASN A 389 -19.51 13.20 -16.47
N GLY A 390 -18.93 13.76 -17.51
CA GLY A 390 -18.01 14.90 -17.49
C GLY A 390 -16.83 14.88 -16.53
N GLY A 391 -15.85 13.96 -16.73
CA GLY A 391 -14.58 13.97 -15.99
C GLY A 391 -13.60 12.94 -16.53
N THR A 392 -13.07 13.22 -17.66
CA THR A 392 -11.85 12.82 -18.37
C THR A 392 -10.88 11.85 -17.68
N LEU A 393 -11.02 10.54 -17.93
CA LEU A 393 -9.86 9.65 -18.08
C LEU A 393 -10.19 8.66 -19.20
N LEU A 394 -9.62 8.87 -20.38
CA LEU A 394 -9.83 8.13 -21.66
C LEU A 394 -11.22 8.27 -22.31
N GLY A 395 -12.06 9.23 -21.92
CA GLY A 395 -13.22 9.65 -22.69
C GLY A 395 -12.74 10.35 -23.95
N HIS A 396 -13.00 9.76 -25.11
CA HIS A 396 -12.93 10.33 -26.47
C HIS A 396 -11.94 11.49 -26.68
N ARG A 397 -10.70 11.38 -26.18
CA ARG A 397 -9.63 12.21 -26.68
C ARG A 397 -9.34 11.73 -28.07
N SER A 398 -9.53 12.59 -29.04
CA SER A 398 -9.09 12.28 -30.39
C SER A 398 -7.60 11.96 -30.34
N LEU A 399 -7.12 11.12 -31.25
CA LEU A 399 -5.66 10.88 -31.39
C LEU A 399 -4.90 12.22 -31.44
N ALA A 400 -5.52 13.25 -31.99
CA ALA A 400 -4.98 14.61 -32.03
C ALA A 400 -4.79 15.22 -30.65
N ASP A 401 -5.71 15.02 -29.68
CA ASP A 401 -5.59 15.55 -28.31
C ASP A 401 -4.51 14.83 -27.52
N ILE A 402 -4.40 13.50 -27.66
CA ILE A 402 -3.35 12.68 -27.03
C ILE A 402 -1.97 13.07 -27.56
N VAL A 403 -1.83 13.24 -28.86
CA VAL A 403 -0.58 13.69 -29.48
C VAL A 403 -0.24 15.11 -29.04
N GLN A 404 -1.22 15.99 -28.90
CA GLN A 404 -1.03 17.36 -28.45
C GLN A 404 -0.53 17.44 -27.00
N ASP A 405 -1.06 16.62 -26.10
CA ASP A 405 -0.60 16.56 -24.71
C ASP A 405 0.80 15.97 -24.60
N ALA A 406 1.09 14.90 -25.35
CA ALA A 406 2.42 14.30 -25.40
C ALA A 406 3.47 15.30 -25.95
N GLU A 407 3.13 16.05 -27.02
CA GLU A 407 3.97 17.13 -27.55
C GLU A 407 4.20 18.23 -26.52
N ARG A 408 3.16 18.65 -25.82
CA ARG A 408 3.22 19.68 -24.77
C ARG A 408 4.20 19.28 -23.66
N GLU A 409 4.08 18.06 -23.17
CA GLU A 409 4.91 17.54 -22.09
C GLU A 409 6.37 17.39 -22.53
N ALA A 410 6.62 16.87 -23.73
CA ALA A 410 7.96 16.75 -24.29
C ALA A 410 8.64 18.12 -24.43
N ILE A 411 7.93 19.14 -24.92
CA ILE A 411 8.46 20.49 -25.07
C ILE A 411 8.79 21.11 -23.69
N LEU A 412 7.91 20.96 -22.69
CA LEU A 412 8.15 21.48 -21.35
C LEU A 412 9.35 20.81 -20.67
N ARG A 413 9.51 19.49 -20.83
CA ARG A 413 10.70 18.78 -20.32
C ARG A 413 11.99 19.28 -20.99
N ALA A 414 11.98 19.43 -22.30
CA ALA A 414 13.15 19.93 -23.02
C ALA A 414 13.51 21.37 -22.65
N LEU A 415 12.53 22.25 -22.44
CA LEU A 415 12.76 23.62 -21.98
C LEU A 415 13.35 23.65 -20.57
N ARG A 416 12.87 22.81 -19.64
CA ARG A 416 13.44 22.68 -18.31
C ARG A 416 14.89 22.18 -18.36
N ALA A 417 15.17 21.13 -19.15
CA ALA A 417 16.52 20.58 -19.33
C ALA A 417 17.48 21.57 -20.00
N ALA A 418 16.97 22.45 -20.85
CA ALA A 418 17.73 23.51 -21.53
C ALA A 418 17.80 24.82 -20.73
N ALA A 419 17.33 24.86 -19.47
CA ALA A 419 17.26 26.07 -18.64
C ALA A 419 16.63 27.28 -19.40
N GLY A 420 15.58 27.03 -20.16
CA GLY A 420 14.84 28.04 -20.93
C GLY A 420 15.42 28.40 -22.31
N ASN A 421 16.60 27.89 -22.66
CA ASN A 421 17.20 28.13 -23.98
C ASN A 421 16.45 27.38 -25.07
N LYS A 422 15.70 28.11 -25.91
CA LYS A 422 14.82 27.56 -26.95
C LYS A 422 15.59 26.84 -28.08
N GLU A 423 16.79 27.30 -28.42
CA GLU A 423 17.63 26.65 -29.45
C GLU A 423 18.15 25.28 -28.96
N ARG A 424 18.60 25.24 -27.71
CA ARG A 424 19.05 23.99 -27.06
C ARG A 424 17.90 23.02 -26.85
N ALA A 425 16.72 23.52 -26.47
CA ALA A 425 15.53 22.69 -26.34
C ALA A 425 15.06 22.11 -27.69
N ALA A 426 15.17 22.89 -28.79
CA ALA A 426 14.89 22.41 -30.13
C ALA A 426 15.86 21.29 -30.53
N SER A 427 17.15 21.45 -30.25
CA SER A 427 18.16 20.41 -30.50
C SER A 427 17.91 19.13 -29.72
N LEU A 428 17.51 19.21 -28.44
CA LEU A 428 17.14 18.07 -27.60
C LEU A 428 15.94 17.28 -28.15
N LEU A 429 15.03 17.97 -28.85
CA LEU A 429 13.83 17.37 -29.46
C LEU A 429 14.05 16.98 -30.94
N ALA A 430 15.27 17.12 -31.46
CA ALA A 430 15.60 16.93 -32.90
C ALA A 430 14.67 17.77 -33.81
N LEU A 431 14.31 18.99 -33.38
CA LEU A 431 13.48 19.94 -34.14
C LEU A 431 14.29 21.17 -34.55
N SER A 432 13.84 21.84 -35.62
CA SER A 432 14.36 23.18 -35.94
C SER A 432 13.76 24.22 -34.93
N PRO A 433 14.50 25.31 -34.60
CA PRO A 433 14.00 26.35 -33.71
C PRO A 433 12.65 26.95 -34.18
N THR A 434 12.46 27.10 -35.46
CA THR A 434 11.21 27.59 -36.07
C THR A 434 10.05 26.59 -35.90
N THR A 435 10.31 25.30 -35.95
CA THR A 435 9.30 24.24 -35.72
C THR A 435 8.89 24.20 -34.26
N LEU A 436 9.87 24.31 -33.33
CA LEU A 436 9.59 24.38 -31.89
C LEU A 436 8.75 25.61 -31.57
N TRP A 437 9.12 26.78 -32.08
CA TRP A 437 8.37 28.02 -31.86
C TRP A 437 6.91 27.91 -32.35
N ARG A 438 6.68 27.31 -33.56
CA ARG A 438 5.34 27.12 -34.11
C ARG A 438 4.50 26.17 -33.25
N LYS A 439 5.12 25.07 -32.75
CA LYS A 439 4.47 24.12 -31.82
C LYS A 439 4.15 24.79 -30.48
N MET A 440 5.07 25.55 -29.89
CA MET A 440 4.82 26.29 -28.65
C MET A 440 3.65 27.28 -28.80
N LYS A 441 3.61 28.02 -29.90
CA LYS A 441 2.52 28.99 -30.17
C LYS A 441 1.17 28.26 -30.33
N ARG A 442 1.14 27.14 -31.05
CA ARG A 442 -0.07 26.31 -31.21
C ARG A 442 -0.57 25.76 -29.89
N LEU A 443 0.36 25.33 -29.01
CA LEU A 443 0.08 24.74 -27.70
C LEU A 443 -0.13 25.79 -26.59
N ARG A 444 -0.07 27.09 -26.91
CA ARG A 444 -0.15 28.20 -25.97
C ARG A 444 0.83 28.08 -24.80
N LEU A 445 2.06 27.64 -25.09
CA LEU A 445 3.14 27.52 -24.11
C LEU A 445 3.92 28.81 -24.05
N GLU A 446 3.79 29.53 -22.94
CA GLU A 446 4.66 30.66 -22.61
C GLU A 446 5.77 30.17 -21.66
N TRP A 447 7.00 30.58 -21.95
CA TRP A 447 8.14 30.31 -21.08
C TRP A 447 8.85 31.63 -20.85
N PRO A 448 8.99 32.03 -19.56
CA PRO A 448 9.62 33.30 -19.17
C PRO A 448 11.07 33.42 -19.65
#